data_cd41b340a153b11de90f4f34bbc7d011
#
_entry.id   cd41b340a153b11de90f4f34bbc7d011
#
_cell.length_a   1.000
_cell.length_b   1.000
_cell.length_c   1.000
_cell.angle_alpha   90.00
_cell.angle_beta   90.00
_cell.angle_gamma   90.00
#
_symmetry.space_group_name_H-M   'P 1'
#
loop_
_entity.id
_entity.type
_entity.pdbx_description
1 polymer ?
#
loop_
_entity_poly.entity_id
_entity_poly.type
_entity_poly.pdbx_seq_one_letter_code
_entity_poly.pdbx_strand_id
1 'polypeptide(L)'
;RQLLLSGGGGAVSDVGVEAPAATESTFLPGLVDVHCHGGGGESFPNAESAEAALVAVMEHRRHGTTTLVASCVTASAQVLRARAKTLAQLAKADEIAGIHFEGPFVSNRRGGAQDTTFIIDPDAELTRTNMQDCEGYALSMTLAPEKPNAYGPGSVAEALIAGGAIPSWGHTDSNSIKAREALAYSRERFSQVVAKRGPRATITPLFNGMRPLHHRDTGPIA
;
A
#
# COMPACT_ATOMS: atom_id res chain seq x y z
N ARG A 1 -11.29 -22.63 13.86
CA ARG A 1 -10.94 -22.18 15.22
C ARG A 1 -9.77 -21.21 15.10
N GLN A 2 -9.99 -19.97 15.44
CA GLN A 2 -8.97 -18.93 15.46
C GLN A 2 -8.06 -19.13 16.67
N LEU A 3 -6.74 -19.24 16.44
CA LEU A 3 -5.73 -19.09 17.50
C LEU A 3 -5.54 -17.59 17.74
N LEU A 4 -5.95 -17.09 18.88
CA LEU A 4 -5.62 -15.74 19.32
C LEU A 4 -4.22 -15.77 19.95
N LEU A 5 -3.22 -15.23 19.26
CA LEU A 5 -1.91 -14.97 19.83
C LEU A 5 -1.96 -13.59 20.51
N SER A 6 -1.88 -13.53 21.82
CA SER A 6 -1.67 -12.27 22.54
C SER A 6 -0.22 -11.81 22.35
N GLY A 7 -0.04 -10.61 21.84
CA GLY A 7 1.28 -10.00 21.66
C GLY A 7 1.93 -9.64 23.00
N GLY A 8 2.86 -10.44 23.42
CA GLY A 8 3.77 -10.24 24.55
C GLY A 8 4.55 -11.52 24.72
N GLY A 9 5.88 -11.47 24.71
CA GLY A 9 6.79 -12.63 24.70
C GLY A 9 6.65 -13.62 25.86
N GLY A 10 5.47 -14.15 26.06
CA GLY A 10 5.14 -15.23 26.96
C GLY A 10 5.04 -16.54 26.19
N ALA A 11 5.62 -17.60 26.71
CA ALA A 11 5.42 -18.95 26.22
C ALA A 11 3.91 -19.23 26.14
N VAL A 12 3.47 -19.86 25.03
CA VAL A 12 2.10 -20.37 24.90
C VAL A 12 1.94 -21.48 25.95
N SER A 13 1.46 -21.11 27.13
CA SER A 13 1.08 -22.06 28.15
C SER A 13 -0.41 -22.32 27.99
N ASP A 14 -0.71 -23.59 27.79
CA ASP A 14 -2.01 -24.22 28.01
C ASP A 14 -3.16 -23.78 27.07
N VAL A 15 -3.09 -24.18 25.82
CA VAL A 15 -4.27 -24.40 25.00
C VAL A 15 -4.53 -25.89 25.01
N GLY A 16 -5.28 -26.43 25.93
CA GLY A 16 -5.56 -27.87 26.08
C GLY A 16 -5.95 -28.63 24.79
N VAL A 17 -5.01 -28.71 23.89
CA VAL A 17 -5.02 -29.50 22.65
C VAL A 17 -3.98 -30.56 22.85
N GLU A 18 -4.40 -31.81 23.06
CA GLU A 18 -3.50 -32.95 22.94
C GLU A 18 -2.74 -32.83 21.62
N ALA A 19 -1.42 -32.70 21.71
CA ALA A 19 -0.58 -32.71 20.56
C ALA A 19 -0.71 -34.04 19.82
N PRO A 20 -1.05 -34.08 18.53
CA PRO A 20 -1.00 -35.31 17.77
C PRO A 20 0.42 -35.86 17.83
N ALA A 21 0.56 -37.18 18.04
CA ALA A 21 1.83 -37.86 18.13
C ALA A 21 2.73 -37.51 16.94
N ALA A 22 3.86 -36.91 17.25
CA ALA A 22 5.07 -36.81 16.45
C ALA A 22 4.92 -36.53 14.92
N THR A 23 4.29 -35.44 14.56
CA THR A 23 4.68 -34.70 13.36
C THR A 23 5.35 -33.42 13.84
N GLU A 24 6.61 -33.19 13.47
CA GLU A 24 7.30 -31.93 13.73
C GLU A 24 6.56 -30.80 12.99
N SER A 25 5.61 -30.17 13.65
CA SER A 25 4.87 -29.03 13.11
C SER A 25 5.52 -27.75 13.63
N THR A 26 5.97 -26.90 12.73
CA THR A 26 6.50 -25.58 13.07
C THR A 26 5.37 -24.55 12.98
N PHE A 27 5.11 -23.83 14.06
CA PHE A 27 4.18 -22.71 14.08
C PHE A 27 4.92 -21.42 13.74
N LEU A 28 4.44 -20.72 12.72
CA LEU A 28 4.98 -19.44 12.29
C LEU A 28 3.89 -18.37 12.40
N PRO A 29 4.26 -17.08 12.64
CA PRO A 29 3.33 -15.99 12.44
C PRO A 29 2.78 -16.02 11.00
N GLY A 30 1.50 -15.64 10.83
CA GLY A 30 0.94 -15.51 9.50
C GLY A 30 1.70 -14.49 8.65
N LEU A 31 1.74 -14.71 7.34
CA LEU A 31 2.42 -13.81 6.41
C LEU A 31 1.68 -12.47 6.32
N VAL A 32 2.44 -11.40 6.16
CA VAL A 32 1.94 -10.04 5.95
C VAL A 32 2.29 -9.62 4.52
N ASP A 33 1.28 -9.44 3.68
CA ASP A 33 1.44 -8.95 2.32
C ASP A 33 1.00 -7.48 2.25
N VAL A 34 1.96 -6.60 2.09
CA VAL A 34 1.72 -5.14 2.11
C VAL A 34 1.46 -4.55 0.72
N HIS A 35 1.58 -5.37 -0.34
CA HIS A 35 1.38 -4.91 -1.72
C HIS A 35 0.96 -6.09 -2.62
N CYS A 36 -0.31 -6.19 -2.93
CA CYS A 36 -0.88 -7.29 -3.71
C CYS A 36 -1.95 -6.79 -4.66
N HIS A 37 -1.87 -7.20 -5.92
CA HIS A 37 -2.84 -6.82 -6.96
C HIS A 37 -3.92 -7.87 -7.22
N GLY A 38 -3.86 -9.03 -6.60
CA GLY A 38 -4.84 -10.09 -6.77
C GLY A 38 -4.25 -11.49 -6.73
N GLY A 39 -5.06 -12.48 -7.00
CA GLY A 39 -4.70 -13.90 -7.02
C GLY A 39 -5.92 -14.76 -7.34
N GLY A 40 -5.71 -16.08 -7.58
CA GLY A 40 -6.83 -17.00 -7.79
C GLY A 40 -7.69 -16.72 -9.03
N GLY A 41 -7.17 -15.97 -9.99
CA GLY A 41 -7.90 -15.57 -11.20
C GLY A 41 -8.62 -14.22 -11.10
N GLU A 42 -8.63 -13.58 -9.94
CA GLU A 42 -9.23 -12.26 -9.70
C GLU A 42 -8.19 -11.20 -9.35
N SER A 43 -8.50 -9.93 -9.64
CA SER A 43 -7.60 -8.81 -9.33
C SER A 43 -8.34 -7.67 -8.64
N PHE A 44 -7.71 -7.08 -7.63
CA PHE A 44 -8.28 -5.92 -6.92
C PHE A 44 -8.52 -4.71 -7.84
N PRO A 45 -7.62 -4.36 -8.78
CA PRO A 45 -7.86 -3.29 -9.73
C PRO A 45 -9.11 -3.48 -10.59
N ASN A 46 -9.48 -4.71 -10.92
CA ASN A 46 -10.59 -5.00 -11.83
C ASN A 46 -11.85 -5.52 -11.11
N ALA A 47 -11.78 -5.84 -9.83
CA ALA A 47 -12.90 -6.39 -9.09
C ALA A 47 -14.09 -5.41 -9.05
N GLU A 48 -15.22 -5.79 -9.63
CA GLU A 48 -16.42 -4.97 -9.67
C GLU A 48 -17.30 -5.12 -8.42
N SER A 49 -17.06 -6.17 -7.62
CA SER A 49 -17.75 -6.42 -6.35
C SER A 49 -16.81 -6.90 -5.26
N ALA A 50 -17.25 -6.81 -4.02
CA ALA A 50 -16.50 -7.32 -2.87
C ALA A 50 -16.34 -8.85 -2.95
N GLU A 51 -17.31 -9.57 -3.47
CA GLU A 51 -17.28 -11.03 -3.63
C GLU A 51 -16.20 -11.44 -4.64
N ALA A 52 -16.07 -10.72 -5.77
CA ALA A 52 -15.01 -10.96 -6.74
C ALA A 52 -13.63 -10.70 -6.12
N ALA A 53 -13.45 -9.58 -5.44
CA ALA A 53 -12.20 -9.26 -4.76
C ALA A 53 -11.85 -10.27 -3.64
N LEU A 54 -12.85 -10.83 -2.96
CA LEU A 54 -12.67 -11.83 -1.90
C LEU A 54 -12.02 -13.12 -2.43
N VAL A 55 -12.23 -13.48 -3.68
CA VAL A 55 -11.56 -14.65 -4.31
C VAL A 55 -10.04 -14.51 -4.20
N ALA A 56 -9.51 -13.34 -4.53
CA ALA A 56 -8.07 -13.06 -4.42
C ALA A 56 -7.58 -13.13 -2.97
N VAL A 57 -8.34 -12.58 -2.02
CA VAL A 57 -8.01 -12.65 -0.59
C VAL A 57 -7.93 -14.09 -0.11
N MET A 58 -8.92 -14.91 -0.48
CA MET A 58 -8.98 -16.32 -0.07
C MET A 58 -7.84 -17.15 -0.65
N GLU A 59 -7.39 -16.82 -1.86
CA GLU A 59 -6.23 -17.48 -2.46
C GLU A 59 -4.96 -17.22 -1.64
N HIS A 60 -4.70 -15.98 -1.25
CA HIS A 60 -3.55 -15.64 -0.39
C HIS A 60 -3.66 -16.27 1.00
N ARG A 61 -4.87 -16.33 1.58
CA ARG A 61 -5.10 -17.00 2.87
C ARG A 61 -4.77 -18.48 2.85
N ARG A 62 -5.09 -19.19 1.76
CA ARG A 62 -4.74 -20.61 1.60
C ARG A 62 -3.23 -20.85 1.65
N HIS A 63 -2.43 -19.83 1.31
CA HIS A 63 -0.97 -19.87 1.31
C HIS A 63 -0.34 -19.23 2.56
N GLY A 64 -1.14 -18.92 3.58
CA GLY A 64 -0.66 -18.47 4.88
C GLY A 64 -0.62 -16.97 5.08
N THR A 65 -1.10 -16.15 4.14
CA THR A 65 -1.23 -14.70 4.33
C THR A 65 -2.40 -14.43 5.28
N THR A 66 -2.12 -13.84 6.44
CA THR A 66 -3.13 -13.45 7.43
C THR A 66 -3.43 -11.96 7.45
N THR A 67 -2.55 -11.16 6.85
CA THR A 67 -2.70 -9.71 6.73
C THR A 67 -2.38 -9.30 5.30
N LEU A 68 -3.35 -8.75 4.59
CA LEU A 68 -3.23 -8.39 3.19
C LEU A 68 -3.63 -6.93 2.97
N VAL A 69 -2.83 -6.21 2.19
CA VAL A 69 -3.17 -4.88 1.66
C VAL A 69 -3.54 -5.01 0.19
N ALA A 70 -4.79 -4.70 -0.14
CA ALA A 70 -5.26 -4.73 -1.53
C ALA A 70 -4.77 -3.49 -2.28
N SER A 71 -4.08 -3.70 -3.41
CA SER A 71 -3.48 -2.64 -4.21
C SER A 71 -4.25 -2.37 -5.50
N CYS A 72 -4.70 -1.13 -5.66
CA CYS A 72 -5.16 -0.59 -6.94
C CYS A 72 -3.95 -0.26 -7.83
N VAL A 73 -4.18 -0.13 -9.13
CA VAL A 73 -3.19 0.38 -10.09
C VAL A 73 -3.67 1.71 -10.68
N THR A 74 -2.80 2.39 -11.42
CA THR A 74 -3.14 3.59 -12.19
C THR A 74 -4.36 3.35 -13.08
N ALA A 75 -5.39 4.15 -12.91
CA ALA A 75 -6.64 4.10 -13.66
C ALA A 75 -7.33 5.47 -13.67
N SER A 76 -8.45 5.59 -14.37
CA SER A 76 -9.26 6.83 -14.33
C SER A 76 -9.76 7.11 -12.90
N ALA A 77 -9.98 8.38 -12.60
CA ALA A 77 -10.53 8.79 -11.30
C ALA A 77 -11.82 8.05 -10.95
N GLN A 78 -12.69 7.83 -11.93
CA GLN A 78 -13.95 7.10 -11.75
C GLN A 78 -13.70 5.64 -11.32
N VAL A 79 -12.75 4.95 -11.97
CA VAL A 79 -12.40 3.56 -11.65
C VAL A 79 -11.76 3.50 -10.26
N LEU A 80 -10.79 4.37 -9.95
CA LEU A 80 -10.14 4.41 -8.63
C LEU A 80 -11.16 4.60 -7.50
N ARG A 81 -12.11 5.52 -7.66
CA ARG A 81 -13.17 5.74 -6.68
C ARG A 81 -14.10 4.53 -6.53
N ALA A 82 -14.47 3.88 -7.65
CA ALA A 82 -15.28 2.67 -7.59
C ALA A 82 -14.55 1.54 -6.83
N ARG A 83 -13.26 1.33 -7.12
CA ARG A 83 -12.45 0.32 -6.43
C ARG A 83 -12.24 0.65 -4.96
N ALA A 84 -11.99 1.93 -4.62
CA ALA A 84 -11.91 2.36 -3.23
C ALA A 84 -13.14 1.93 -2.42
N LYS A 85 -14.34 2.17 -2.93
CA LYS A 85 -15.60 1.77 -2.28
C LYS A 85 -15.77 0.25 -2.18
N THR A 86 -15.44 -0.48 -3.25
CA THR A 86 -15.51 -1.95 -3.26
C THR A 86 -14.56 -2.55 -2.21
N LEU A 87 -13.30 -2.10 -2.18
CA LEU A 87 -12.29 -2.62 -1.26
C LEU A 87 -12.53 -2.16 0.19
N ALA A 88 -13.13 -0.99 0.40
CA ALA A 88 -13.52 -0.54 1.73
C ALA A 88 -14.52 -1.49 2.40
N GLN A 89 -15.41 -2.14 1.63
CA GLN A 89 -16.32 -3.16 2.17
C GLN A 89 -15.56 -4.36 2.72
N LEU A 90 -14.52 -4.84 2.02
CA LEU A 90 -13.67 -5.92 2.51
C LEU A 90 -12.86 -5.52 3.74
N ALA A 91 -12.32 -4.30 3.76
CA ALA A 91 -11.59 -3.80 4.92
C ALA A 91 -12.47 -3.66 6.16
N LYS A 92 -13.71 -3.22 5.97
CA LYS A 92 -14.73 -3.11 7.03
C LYS A 92 -15.17 -4.48 7.58
N ALA A 93 -15.12 -5.51 6.74
CA ALA A 93 -15.40 -6.88 7.10
C ALA A 93 -14.17 -7.63 7.65
N ASP A 94 -13.05 -6.95 7.91
CA ASP A 94 -11.77 -7.54 8.37
C ASP A 94 -11.17 -8.58 7.38
N GLU A 95 -11.55 -8.52 6.11
CA GLU A 95 -11.03 -9.40 5.08
C GLU A 95 -9.65 -8.95 4.56
N ILE A 96 -9.39 -7.63 4.55
CA ILE A 96 -8.11 -7.01 4.21
C ILE A 96 -7.74 -5.96 5.25
N ALA A 97 -6.43 -5.71 5.42
CA ALA A 97 -5.93 -4.70 6.35
C ALA A 97 -6.17 -3.25 5.88
N GLY A 98 -6.34 -3.07 4.58
CA GLY A 98 -6.62 -1.77 3.96
C GLY A 98 -6.23 -1.71 2.50
N ILE A 99 -6.15 -0.49 1.96
CA ILE A 99 -6.07 -0.21 0.54
C ILE A 99 -4.81 0.58 0.24
N HIS A 100 -4.06 0.13 -0.77
CA HIS A 100 -2.95 0.84 -1.37
C HIS A 100 -3.33 1.33 -2.78
N PHE A 101 -2.95 2.55 -3.13
CA PHE A 101 -3.06 3.06 -4.50
C PHE A 101 -1.68 3.09 -5.15
N GLU A 102 -1.43 2.28 -6.16
CA GLU A 102 -0.21 2.38 -6.95
C GLU A 102 -0.41 3.33 -8.13
N GLY A 103 -0.17 4.59 -7.88
CA GLY A 103 -0.49 5.70 -8.79
C GLY A 103 -1.84 6.36 -8.48
N PRO A 104 -2.34 7.24 -9.36
CA PRO A 104 -1.92 7.53 -10.74
C PRO A 104 -0.77 8.57 -10.89
N PHE A 105 -0.18 9.02 -9.82
CA PHE A 105 0.80 10.12 -9.78
C PHE A 105 2.24 9.63 -9.94
N VAL A 106 2.44 8.68 -10.84
CA VAL A 106 3.73 8.02 -11.11
C VAL A 106 4.42 8.63 -12.32
N SER A 107 5.70 8.32 -12.51
CA SER A 107 6.47 8.78 -13.67
C SER A 107 6.04 8.06 -14.94
N ASN A 108 5.75 8.80 -16.02
CA ASN A 108 5.49 8.19 -17.34
C ASN A 108 6.67 7.34 -17.84
N ARG A 109 7.91 7.70 -17.46
CA ARG A 109 9.12 6.96 -17.85
C ARG A 109 9.31 5.68 -17.04
N ARG A 110 8.69 5.59 -15.88
CA ARG A 110 8.87 4.49 -14.92
C ARG A 110 7.55 3.84 -14.51
N GLY A 111 6.54 3.99 -15.37
CA GLY A 111 5.20 3.42 -15.14
C GLY A 111 5.19 1.87 -15.04
N GLY A 112 6.18 1.18 -15.65
CA GLY A 112 6.17 -0.27 -15.67
C GLY A 112 4.93 -0.80 -16.38
N ALA A 113 4.14 -1.61 -15.70
CA ALA A 113 2.87 -2.16 -16.19
C ALA A 113 1.68 -1.21 -16.04
N GLN A 114 1.88 0.01 -15.51
CA GLN A 114 0.80 1.00 -15.36
C GLN A 114 0.32 1.50 -16.71
N ASP A 115 -0.99 1.67 -16.88
CA ASP A 115 -1.54 2.29 -18.09
C ASP A 115 -1.18 3.79 -18.12
N THR A 116 -0.28 4.14 -19.04
CA THR A 116 0.24 5.50 -19.17
C THR A 116 -0.82 6.52 -19.59
N THR A 117 -1.96 6.08 -20.13
CA THR A 117 -3.10 6.94 -20.49
C THR A 117 -3.71 7.64 -19.26
N PHE A 118 -3.64 6.97 -18.11
CA PHE A 118 -4.20 7.47 -16.85
C PHE A 118 -3.15 8.02 -15.88
N ILE A 119 -1.86 8.06 -16.29
CA ILE A 119 -0.84 8.74 -15.48
C ILE A 119 -1.06 10.24 -15.58
N ILE A 120 -1.34 10.87 -14.47
CA ILE A 120 -1.60 12.31 -14.35
C ILE A 120 -0.64 12.98 -13.36
N ASP A 121 -0.64 14.28 -13.33
CA ASP A 121 0.08 15.03 -12.31
C ASP A 121 -0.64 14.93 -10.96
N PRO A 122 0.09 14.98 -9.84
CA PRO A 122 -0.44 14.92 -8.48
C PRO A 122 -1.58 15.90 -8.22
N ASP A 123 -2.72 15.35 -7.83
CA ASP A 123 -3.96 16.03 -7.52
C ASP A 123 -4.40 15.71 -6.08
N ALA A 124 -4.26 16.69 -5.19
CA ALA A 124 -4.60 16.55 -3.79
C ALA A 124 -6.12 16.41 -3.55
N GLU A 125 -6.95 16.96 -4.44
CA GLU A 125 -8.41 16.85 -4.31
C GLU A 125 -8.90 15.45 -4.69
N LEU A 126 -8.39 14.90 -5.80
CA LEU A 126 -8.62 13.50 -6.17
C LEU A 126 -8.14 12.57 -5.05
N THR A 127 -6.99 12.86 -4.43
CA THR A 127 -6.47 12.08 -3.30
C THR A 127 -7.44 12.11 -2.13
N ARG A 128 -7.92 13.28 -1.70
CA ARG A 128 -8.90 13.39 -0.60
C ARG A 128 -10.18 12.63 -0.91
N THR A 129 -10.66 12.72 -2.14
CA THR A 129 -11.87 12.01 -2.59
C THR A 129 -11.67 10.49 -2.53
N ASN A 130 -10.55 9.97 -3.03
CA ASN A 130 -10.23 8.55 -2.93
C ASN A 130 -10.14 8.08 -1.47
N MET A 131 -9.54 8.88 -0.59
CA MET A 131 -9.44 8.56 0.84
C MET A 131 -10.82 8.56 1.52
N GLN A 132 -11.71 9.48 1.16
CA GLN A 132 -13.10 9.48 1.65
C GLN A 132 -13.83 8.21 1.20
N ASP A 133 -13.71 7.83 -0.08
CA ASP A 133 -14.30 6.61 -0.61
C ASP A 133 -13.73 5.31 0.03
N CYS A 134 -12.52 5.38 0.60
CA CYS A 134 -11.92 4.30 1.40
C CYS A 134 -12.44 4.23 2.85
N GLU A 135 -13.28 5.13 3.32
CA GLU A 135 -13.86 5.14 4.69
C GLU A 135 -12.82 5.00 5.83
N GLY A 136 -11.61 5.54 5.63
CA GLY A 136 -10.51 5.47 6.60
C GLY A 136 -9.57 4.25 6.45
N TYR A 137 -9.83 3.38 5.46
CA TYR A 137 -8.99 2.20 5.19
C TYR A 137 -7.89 2.44 4.15
N ALA A 138 -7.73 3.66 3.61
CA ALA A 138 -6.56 3.99 2.80
C ALA A 138 -5.29 3.88 3.65
N LEU A 139 -4.35 3.02 3.23
CA LEU A 139 -3.08 2.82 3.93
C LEU A 139 -1.95 3.64 3.34
N SER A 140 -1.82 3.64 2.03
CA SER A 140 -0.73 4.29 1.35
C SER A 140 -1.05 4.58 -0.12
N MET A 141 -0.26 5.46 -0.71
CA MET A 141 -0.31 5.75 -2.15
C MET A 141 1.10 5.91 -2.69
N THR A 142 1.38 5.22 -3.80
CA THR A 142 2.63 5.38 -4.55
C THR A 142 2.56 6.62 -5.42
N LEU A 143 3.59 7.45 -5.34
CA LEU A 143 3.74 8.66 -6.15
C LEU A 143 5.20 8.99 -6.42
N ALA A 144 5.46 9.64 -7.55
CA ALA A 144 6.79 10.01 -7.99
C ALA A 144 7.19 11.39 -7.44
N PRO A 145 8.32 11.50 -6.71
CA PRO A 145 8.72 12.77 -6.06
C PRO A 145 9.08 13.88 -7.05
N GLU A 146 9.43 13.58 -8.30
CA GLU A 146 9.71 14.57 -9.32
C GLU A 146 8.47 15.23 -9.92
N LYS A 147 7.29 14.67 -9.70
CA LYS A 147 6.04 15.24 -10.21
C LYS A 147 5.69 16.54 -9.46
N PRO A 148 5.12 17.54 -10.16
CA PRO A 148 4.66 18.77 -9.50
C PRO A 148 3.61 18.45 -8.44
N ASN A 149 3.62 19.17 -7.32
CA ASN A 149 2.66 18.98 -6.20
C ASN A 149 2.69 17.59 -5.53
N ALA A 150 3.73 16.78 -5.76
CA ALA A 150 3.87 15.51 -5.07
C ALA A 150 4.11 15.71 -3.56
N TYR A 151 4.95 16.70 -3.19
CA TYR A 151 5.21 17.12 -1.81
C TYR A 151 5.25 18.65 -1.71
N GLY A 152 5.21 19.18 -0.49
CA GLY A 152 5.10 20.59 -0.20
C GLY A 152 3.70 20.98 0.33
N PRO A 153 3.47 22.24 0.69
CA PRO A 153 2.17 22.72 1.12
C PRO A 153 1.08 22.50 0.06
N GLY A 154 -0.08 21.99 0.48
CA GLY A 154 -1.21 21.70 -0.42
C GLY A 154 -1.05 20.46 -1.30
N SER A 155 0.03 19.70 -1.15
CA SER A 155 0.38 18.55 -1.99
C SER A 155 -0.40 17.27 -1.69
N VAL A 156 -0.21 16.27 -2.55
CA VAL A 156 -0.73 14.91 -2.34
C VAL A 156 -0.13 14.28 -1.08
N ALA A 157 1.17 14.41 -0.84
CA ALA A 157 1.79 13.86 0.38
C ALA A 157 1.20 14.48 1.65
N GLU A 158 0.93 15.79 1.65
CA GLU A 158 0.26 16.44 2.77
C GLU A 158 -1.16 15.93 2.97
N ALA A 159 -1.94 15.80 1.89
CA ALA A 159 -3.30 15.28 1.94
C ALA A 159 -3.35 13.84 2.49
N LEU A 160 -2.43 12.97 2.05
CA LEU A 160 -2.30 11.60 2.55
C LEU A 160 -2.01 11.58 4.06
N ILE A 161 -0.98 12.30 4.50
CA ILE A 161 -0.55 12.31 5.91
C ILE A 161 -1.66 12.88 6.81
N ALA A 162 -2.29 13.98 6.40
CA ALA A 162 -3.41 14.58 7.13
C ALA A 162 -4.62 13.62 7.25
N GLY A 163 -4.88 12.83 6.22
CA GLY A 163 -5.92 11.81 6.21
C GLY A 163 -5.54 10.50 6.89
N GLY A 164 -4.30 10.35 7.37
CA GLY A 164 -3.82 9.18 8.10
C GLY A 164 -3.29 8.06 7.20
N ALA A 165 -2.99 8.35 5.92
CA ALA A 165 -2.33 7.43 5.01
C ALA A 165 -0.83 7.79 4.85
N ILE A 166 -0.07 6.92 4.21
CA ILE A 166 1.38 7.02 4.06
C ILE A 166 1.72 7.31 2.58
N PRO A 167 2.47 8.37 2.26
CA PRO A 167 3.09 8.50 0.95
C PRO A 167 4.14 7.41 0.76
N SER A 168 4.09 6.71 -0.38
CA SER A 168 5.05 5.70 -0.79
C SER A 168 5.77 6.18 -2.04
N TRP A 169 7.06 6.51 -1.90
CA TRP A 169 7.82 7.11 -2.99
C TRP A 169 8.32 6.03 -3.95
N GLY A 170 7.84 6.05 -5.20
CA GLY A 170 8.19 5.03 -6.18
C GLY A 170 7.66 5.31 -7.57
N HIS A 171 7.86 4.37 -8.49
CA HIS A 171 7.58 4.56 -9.92
C HIS A 171 8.12 5.91 -10.43
N THR A 172 9.41 6.15 -10.18
CA THR A 172 10.02 7.48 -10.28
C THR A 172 11.26 7.50 -11.17
N ASP A 173 11.40 8.53 -11.96
CA ASP A 173 12.62 8.87 -12.70
C ASP A 173 13.43 9.99 -12.00
N SER A 174 13.17 10.23 -10.71
CA SER A 174 13.85 11.28 -9.96
C SER A 174 15.32 11.00 -9.72
N ASN A 175 16.06 12.04 -9.38
CA ASN A 175 17.40 11.94 -8.80
C ASN A 175 17.32 11.83 -7.27
N SER A 176 18.48 11.58 -6.63
CA SER A 176 18.58 11.46 -5.17
C SER A 176 18.20 12.73 -4.40
N ILE A 177 18.38 13.91 -4.99
CA ILE A 177 18.04 15.19 -4.37
C ILE A 177 16.52 15.27 -4.17
N LYS A 178 15.75 15.05 -5.24
CA LYS A 178 14.28 15.07 -5.18
C LYS A 178 13.72 13.99 -4.25
N ALA A 179 14.29 12.79 -4.28
CA ALA A 179 13.89 11.72 -3.40
C ALA A 179 14.13 12.08 -1.91
N ARG A 180 15.28 12.67 -1.57
CA ARG A 180 15.60 13.12 -0.22
C ARG A 180 14.71 14.27 0.24
N GLU A 181 14.42 15.25 -0.64
CA GLU A 181 13.50 16.34 -0.34
C GLU A 181 12.10 15.80 0.03
N ALA A 182 11.57 14.87 -0.76
CA ALA A 182 10.28 14.24 -0.51
C ALA A 182 10.24 13.45 0.82
N LEU A 183 11.31 12.71 1.10
CA LEU A 183 11.46 11.99 2.37
C LEU A 183 11.58 12.93 3.57
N ALA A 184 12.36 14.02 3.43
CA ALA A 184 12.51 15.03 4.48
C ALA A 184 11.18 15.73 4.76
N TYR A 185 10.45 16.14 3.73
CA TYR A 185 9.12 16.70 3.86
C TYR A 185 8.16 15.74 4.56
N SER A 186 8.13 14.48 4.14
CA SER A 186 7.28 13.48 4.77
C SER A 186 7.59 13.32 6.26
N ARG A 187 8.87 13.26 6.64
CA ARG A 187 9.33 13.16 8.04
C ARG A 187 8.87 14.36 8.86
N GLU A 188 9.04 15.56 8.33
CA GLU A 188 8.61 16.80 8.98
C GLU A 188 7.10 16.80 9.21
N ARG A 189 6.31 16.46 8.17
CA ARG A 189 4.84 16.42 8.30
C ARG A 189 4.38 15.36 9.30
N PHE A 190 4.97 14.19 9.32
CA PHE A 190 4.66 13.15 10.31
C PHE A 190 4.95 13.58 11.74
N SER A 191 5.95 14.44 11.98
CA SER A 191 6.23 14.95 13.33
C SER A 191 5.15 15.93 13.83
N GLN A 192 4.33 16.48 12.95
CA GLN A 192 3.28 17.46 13.24
C GLN A 192 1.89 16.85 13.42
N VAL A 193 1.74 15.56 13.17
CA VAL A 193 0.45 14.85 13.27
C VAL A 193 0.57 13.60 14.14
N VAL A 194 -0.55 13.18 14.73
CA VAL A 194 -0.61 11.84 15.35
C VAL A 194 -0.74 10.80 14.22
N ALA A 195 0.39 10.21 13.86
CA ALA A 195 0.45 9.26 12.76
C ALA A 195 -0.31 7.96 13.11
N LYS A 196 -1.40 7.68 12.42
CA LYS A 196 -2.23 6.48 12.65
C LYS A 196 -1.54 5.19 12.23
N ARG A 197 -0.60 5.26 11.28
CA ARG A 197 -0.01 4.08 10.59
C ARG A 197 1.51 4.06 10.63
N GLY A 198 2.11 4.81 11.55
CA GLY A 198 3.56 4.95 11.69
C GLY A 198 4.10 6.26 11.10
N PRO A 199 5.23 6.74 11.62
CA PRO A 199 5.75 8.08 11.36
C PRO A 199 6.71 8.12 10.17
N ARG A 200 6.56 7.25 9.17
CA ARG A 200 7.52 7.13 8.07
C ARG A 200 6.82 6.94 6.73
N ALA A 201 7.32 7.62 5.71
CA ALA A 201 7.03 7.30 4.32
C ALA A 201 7.64 5.93 3.96
N THR A 202 7.08 5.29 2.95
CA THR A 202 7.57 4.02 2.41
C THR A 202 8.09 4.20 0.98
N ILE A 203 8.60 3.12 0.40
CA ILE A 203 9.07 3.08 -0.98
C ILE A 203 8.40 1.90 -1.68
N THR A 204 7.80 2.14 -2.84
CA THR A 204 7.11 1.10 -3.62
C THR A 204 7.15 1.43 -5.12
N PRO A 205 7.68 0.53 -5.95
CA PRO A 205 8.56 -0.58 -5.61
C PRO A 205 10.01 -0.11 -5.42
N LEU A 206 10.77 -0.78 -4.56
CA LEU A 206 12.19 -0.47 -4.40
C LEU A 206 12.99 -1.09 -5.56
N PHE A 207 13.83 -0.30 -6.21
CA PHE A 207 14.63 -0.60 -7.41
C PHE A 207 13.81 -0.77 -8.69
N ASN A 208 12.73 -1.53 -8.67
CA ASN A 208 11.87 -1.70 -9.83
C ASN A 208 11.04 -0.44 -10.09
N GLY A 209 10.76 -0.11 -11.36
CA GLY A 209 10.06 1.13 -11.69
C GLY A 209 10.78 2.39 -11.23
N MET A 210 12.11 2.35 -11.11
CA MET A 210 12.93 3.48 -10.69
C MET A 210 14.05 3.76 -11.68
N ARG A 211 14.55 5.00 -11.65
CA ARG A 211 15.80 5.34 -12.31
C ARG A 211 16.93 4.51 -11.69
N PRO A 212 17.70 3.76 -12.51
CA PRO A 212 18.68 2.82 -11.96
C PRO A 212 19.86 3.56 -11.30
N LEU A 213 20.45 2.93 -10.30
CA LEU A 213 21.74 3.32 -9.76
C LEU A 213 22.81 3.08 -10.82
N HIS A 214 23.56 4.11 -11.17
CA HIS A 214 24.62 4.07 -12.17
C HIS A 214 25.85 4.84 -11.67
N HIS A 215 27.05 4.53 -12.18
CA HIS A 215 28.31 5.14 -11.71
C HIS A 215 28.37 6.68 -11.87
N ARG A 216 27.53 7.29 -12.72
CA ARG A 216 27.42 8.74 -12.92
C ARG A 216 26.05 9.31 -12.52
N ASP A 217 25.15 8.47 -12.04
CA ASP A 217 23.80 8.85 -11.69
C ASP A 217 23.27 7.90 -10.61
N THR A 218 23.09 8.45 -9.45
CA THR A 218 22.66 7.66 -8.29
C THR A 218 21.18 7.26 -8.32
N GLY A 219 20.39 7.82 -9.25
CA GLY A 219 18.95 7.68 -9.23
C GLY A 219 18.35 8.15 -7.89
N PRO A 220 17.16 7.67 -7.50
CA PRO A 220 16.48 8.09 -6.27
C PRO A 220 17.01 7.41 -5.00
N ILE A 221 17.85 6.36 -5.11
CA ILE A 221 18.13 5.42 -4.02
C ILE A 221 19.39 5.78 -3.21
N ALA A 222 20.32 6.56 -3.74
CA ALA A 222 21.58 6.90 -3.07
C ALA A 222 21.63 8.33 -2.52
#